data_1eba05b91e7d7e01ac314e2e361c8ab2
#
_entry.id   1eba05b91e7d7e01ac314e2e361c8ab2
#
_cell.length_a   1.000
_cell.length_b   1.000
_cell.length_c   1.000
_cell.angle_alpha   90.00
_cell.angle_beta   90.00
_cell.angle_gamma   90.00
#
_symmetry.space_group_name_H-M   'P 1'
#
loop_
_entity.id
_entity.type
_entity.pdbx_description
1 polymer ?
#
loop_
_entity_poly.entity_id
_entity_poly.type
_entity_poly.pdbx_seq_one_letter_code
_entity_poly.pdbx_strand_id
1 'polypeptide(L)'
;MLSKTFTGLFAVLLFALPAASNAQTAQPRTILAIGAHAGDMELTAGQLLIKQRKKGDRVVILHMTLGEGGNPRLTPAVYGEQKRREALAVDSVIGAETLFAPYKDGEVPNDEAARRYVANVIRQVKPSFIITHWQKSIHKDHSNTSLIVQDAILLASLEGVVTGTPAHRGIRGIWYAENWEDAEDFQPFISVDVSDERDQWRDAVSRYEFVGGKISSFRYLEYYDALAVVRGAVAGKGRAISFNIDSFGKRRVLDSLP
;
A
#
# COMPACT_ATOMS: atom_id res chain seq x y z
N MET A 1 83.15 -20.83 -21.27
CA MET A 1 81.88 -21.61 -21.47
C MET A 1 80.85 -21.03 -20.54
N LEU A 2 79.95 -20.15 -21.08
CA LEU A 2 78.88 -19.51 -20.29
C LEU A 2 77.60 -20.26 -20.59
N SER A 3 77.01 -20.89 -19.57
CA SER A 3 75.69 -21.52 -19.61
C SER A 3 74.61 -20.43 -19.36
N LYS A 4 73.72 -20.23 -20.31
CA LYS A 4 72.54 -19.36 -20.22
C LYS A 4 71.36 -20.22 -19.79
N THR A 5 70.92 -20.06 -18.58
CA THR A 5 69.65 -20.62 -18.07
C THR A 5 68.47 -19.71 -18.50
N PHE A 6 67.54 -20.27 -19.25
CA PHE A 6 66.29 -19.60 -19.70
C PHE A 6 65.22 -19.90 -18.66
N THR A 7 64.77 -18.92 -17.93
CA THR A 7 63.65 -19.04 -16.98
C THR A 7 62.37 -18.61 -17.74
N GLY A 8 61.56 -19.60 -18.13
CA GLY A 8 60.27 -19.35 -18.73
C GLY A 8 59.21 -18.94 -17.70
N LEU A 9 58.67 -17.78 -17.81
CA LEU A 9 57.57 -17.26 -17.02
C LEU A 9 56.22 -17.80 -17.60
N PHE A 10 55.62 -18.75 -16.91
CA PHE A 10 54.24 -19.21 -17.27
C PHE A 10 53.21 -18.22 -16.68
N ALA A 11 52.60 -17.40 -17.52
CA ALA A 11 51.44 -16.59 -17.15
C ALA A 11 50.19 -17.43 -17.16
N VAL A 12 49.64 -17.75 -15.97
CA VAL A 12 48.33 -18.39 -15.84
C VAL A 12 47.27 -17.30 -16.00
N LEU A 13 46.58 -17.26 -17.16
CA LEU A 13 45.38 -16.48 -17.35
C LEU A 13 44.21 -17.12 -16.61
N LEU A 14 43.84 -16.59 -15.46
CA LEU A 14 42.58 -16.90 -14.78
C LEU A 14 41.44 -16.21 -15.51
N PHE A 15 40.70 -16.96 -16.32
CA PHE A 15 39.40 -16.53 -16.83
C PHE A 15 38.39 -16.53 -15.67
N ALA A 16 38.09 -15.34 -15.14
CA ALA A 16 36.94 -15.14 -14.25
C ALA A 16 35.65 -15.30 -15.08
N LEU A 17 34.99 -16.42 -14.98
CA LEU A 17 33.62 -16.56 -15.46
C LEU A 17 32.73 -15.59 -14.69
N PRO A 18 31.91 -14.77 -15.35
CA PRO A 18 30.93 -13.95 -14.63
C PRO A 18 29.96 -14.90 -13.93
N ALA A 19 29.89 -14.80 -12.61
CA ALA A 19 28.83 -15.44 -11.84
C ALA A 19 27.50 -14.86 -12.33
N ALA A 20 26.77 -15.67 -13.11
CA ALA A 20 25.38 -15.34 -13.44
C ALA A 20 24.61 -15.27 -12.13
N SER A 21 24.33 -14.06 -11.64
CA SER A 21 23.39 -13.88 -10.56
C SER A 21 22.04 -14.35 -11.11
N ASN A 22 21.57 -15.51 -10.69
CA ASN A 22 20.19 -15.92 -10.85
C ASN A 22 19.35 -14.94 -10.03
N ALA A 23 19.03 -13.80 -10.60
CA ALA A 23 17.95 -12.97 -10.14
C ALA A 23 16.67 -13.80 -10.33
N GLN A 24 16.36 -14.62 -9.33
CA GLN A 24 15.10 -15.34 -9.26
C GLN A 24 14.02 -14.29 -9.32
N THR A 25 13.35 -14.14 -10.47
CA THR A 25 12.24 -13.20 -10.62
C THR A 25 11.20 -13.58 -9.58
N ALA A 26 11.10 -12.75 -8.55
CA ALA A 26 10.13 -12.97 -7.48
C ALA A 26 8.75 -13.11 -8.11
N GLN A 27 8.01 -14.16 -7.75
CA GLN A 27 6.65 -14.37 -8.25
C GLN A 27 5.80 -13.12 -7.96
N PRO A 28 4.97 -12.68 -8.92
CA PRO A 28 4.08 -11.55 -8.73
C PRO A 28 3.26 -11.70 -7.45
N ARG A 29 3.21 -10.64 -6.66
CA ARG A 29 2.43 -10.60 -5.42
C ARG A 29 1.10 -9.93 -5.68
N THR A 30 0.13 -10.18 -4.81
CA THR A 30 -1.10 -9.41 -4.77
C THR A 30 -1.09 -8.51 -3.53
N ILE A 31 -1.36 -7.22 -3.73
CA ILE A 31 -1.45 -6.21 -2.70
C ILE A 31 -2.90 -5.73 -2.66
N LEU A 32 -3.51 -5.74 -1.48
CA LEU A 32 -4.85 -5.21 -1.25
C LEU A 32 -4.73 -3.96 -0.35
N ALA A 33 -5.06 -2.81 -0.91
CA ALA A 33 -5.17 -1.56 -0.16
C ALA A 33 -6.64 -1.34 0.21
N ILE A 34 -6.93 -1.10 1.50
CA ILE A 34 -8.31 -0.94 2.01
C ILE A 34 -8.42 0.42 2.68
N GLY A 35 -9.13 1.35 2.04
CA GLY A 35 -9.41 2.68 2.54
C GLY A 35 -10.85 2.82 3.03
N ALA A 36 -11.08 3.70 3.98
CA ALA A 36 -12.42 4.04 4.45
C ALA A 36 -13.20 4.79 3.35
N HIS A 37 -12.53 5.68 2.64
CA HIS A 37 -13.14 6.50 1.59
C HIS A 37 -12.36 6.40 0.28
N ALA A 38 -13.03 6.62 -0.84
CA ALA A 38 -12.36 6.77 -2.12
C ALA A 38 -11.40 7.97 -2.08
N GLY A 39 -10.11 7.71 -2.31
CA GLY A 39 -9.02 8.69 -2.23
C GLY A 39 -8.00 8.40 -1.13
N ASP A 40 -8.37 7.70 -0.05
CA ASP A 40 -7.49 7.50 1.10
C ASP A 40 -6.20 6.75 0.74
N MET A 41 -6.34 5.58 0.16
CA MET A 41 -5.19 4.73 -0.17
C MET A 41 -4.41 5.26 -1.37
N GLU A 42 -5.07 5.94 -2.28
CA GLU A 42 -4.44 6.56 -3.44
C GLU A 42 -3.57 7.76 -3.03
N LEU A 43 -4.00 8.54 -2.03
CA LEU A 43 -3.20 9.64 -1.48
C LEU A 43 -2.04 9.14 -0.63
N THR A 44 -2.30 8.20 0.28
CA THR A 44 -1.34 7.77 1.31
C THR A 44 -0.37 6.69 0.84
N ALA A 45 -0.81 5.77 -0.02
CA ALA A 45 -0.05 4.63 -0.50
C ALA A 45 0.15 4.61 -2.02
N GLY A 46 -0.50 5.50 -2.78
CA GLY A 46 -0.56 5.45 -4.25
C GLY A 46 0.80 5.38 -4.93
N GLN A 47 1.81 6.10 -4.45
CA GLN A 47 3.17 6.01 -5.00
C GLN A 47 3.76 4.60 -4.85
N LEU A 48 3.55 3.92 -3.70
CA LEU A 48 3.96 2.53 -3.54
C LEU A 48 3.17 1.60 -4.46
N LEU A 49 1.87 1.79 -4.58
CA LEU A 49 1.02 0.96 -5.43
C LEU A 49 1.46 1.03 -6.89
N ILE A 50 1.77 2.23 -7.40
CA ILE A 50 2.36 2.45 -8.74
C ILE A 50 3.68 1.69 -8.87
N LYS A 51 4.58 1.83 -7.88
CA LYS A 51 5.88 1.15 -7.88
C LYS A 51 5.71 -0.38 -7.95
N GLN A 52 4.78 -0.93 -7.20
CA GLN A 52 4.53 -2.37 -7.20
C GLN A 52 3.93 -2.84 -8.52
N ARG A 53 3.04 -2.05 -9.13
CA ARG A 53 2.54 -2.32 -10.49
C ARG A 53 3.66 -2.37 -11.53
N LYS A 54 4.59 -1.41 -11.50
CA LYS A 54 5.79 -1.40 -12.37
C LYS A 54 6.65 -2.65 -12.17
N LYS A 55 6.63 -3.27 -10.99
CA LYS A 55 7.32 -4.53 -10.69
C LYS A 55 6.54 -5.79 -11.09
N GLY A 56 5.35 -5.64 -11.65
CA GLY A 56 4.50 -6.75 -12.07
C GLY A 56 3.54 -7.28 -11.00
N ASP A 57 3.51 -6.70 -9.81
CA ASP A 57 2.57 -7.09 -8.76
C ASP A 57 1.12 -6.73 -9.16
N ARG A 58 0.15 -7.53 -8.74
CA ARG A 58 -1.28 -7.21 -8.82
C ARG A 58 -1.64 -6.27 -7.68
N VAL A 59 -2.34 -5.18 -7.98
CA VAL A 59 -2.83 -4.22 -6.98
C VAL A 59 -4.35 -4.15 -7.04
N VAL A 60 -4.99 -4.24 -5.89
CA VAL A 60 -6.43 -4.09 -5.71
C VAL A 60 -6.68 -3.04 -4.64
N ILE A 61 -7.58 -2.11 -4.90
CA ILE A 61 -8.01 -1.09 -3.93
C ILE A 61 -9.48 -1.35 -3.58
N LEU A 62 -9.76 -1.50 -2.29
CA LEU A 62 -11.12 -1.59 -1.75
C LEU A 62 -11.45 -0.27 -1.04
N HIS A 63 -12.49 0.41 -1.50
CA HIS A 63 -13.09 1.55 -0.82
C HIS A 63 -14.27 1.07 0.02
N MET A 64 -14.23 1.28 1.34
CA MET A 64 -15.33 0.91 2.22
C MET A 64 -16.56 1.79 1.97
N THR A 65 -16.34 3.07 1.67
CA THR A 65 -17.34 4.06 1.27
C THR A 65 -16.83 4.91 0.10
N LEU A 66 -17.67 5.71 -0.48
CA LEU A 66 -17.26 6.66 -1.50
C LEU A 66 -16.78 8.01 -0.91
N GLY A 67 -17.00 8.27 0.40
CA GLY A 67 -16.79 9.59 0.99
C GLY A 67 -17.84 10.60 0.50
N GLU A 68 -19.06 10.11 0.25
CA GLU A 68 -20.12 10.86 -0.42
C GLU A 68 -20.76 11.96 0.44
N GLY A 69 -20.52 11.93 1.75
CA GLY A 69 -20.97 12.98 2.66
C GLY A 69 -20.09 14.24 2.66
N GLY A 70 -18.90 14.17 2.07
CA GLY A 70 -17.88 15.23 2.18
C GLY A 70 -18.09 16.47 1.31
N ASN A 71 -19.14 16.54 0.48
CA ASN A 71 -19.39 17.71 -0.37
C ASN A 71 -20.50 18.61 0.19
N PRO A 72 -20.18 19.89 0.52
CA PRO A 72 -21.19 20.79 1.10
C PRO A 72 -22.25 21.31 0.09
N ARG A 73 -22.06 21.07 -1.21
CA ARG A 73 -22.90 21.62 -2.28
C ARG A 73 -23.70 20.58 -3.04
N LEU A 74 -23.29 19.34 -3.02
CA LEU A 74 -23.94 18.23 -3.74
C LEU A 74 -24.62 17.29 -2.75
N THR A 75 -25.70 16.65 -3.19
CA THR A 75 -26.28 15.57 -2.39
C THR A 75 -25.34 14.36 -2.36
N PRO A 76 -25.38 13.52 -1.31
CA PRO A 76 -24.55 12.31 -1.23
C PRO A 76 -24.72 11.40 -2.45
N ALA A 77 -25.93 11.28 -3.01
CA ALA A 77 -26.18 10.47 -4.19
C ALA A 77 -25.42 10.99 -5.42
N VAL A 78 -25.45 12.31 -5.67
CA VAL A 78 -24.78 12.93 -6.81
C VAL A 78 -23.26 12.91 -6.62
N TYR A 79 -22.80 13.26 -5.43
CA TYR A 79 -21.38 13.26 -5.14
C TYR A 79 -20.78 11.85 -5.10
N GLY A 80 -21.51 10.87 -4.59
CA GLY A 80 -21.09 9.47 -4.61
C GLY A 80 -20.85 8.94 -6.02
N GLU A 81 -21.74 9.24 -6.96
CA GLU A 81 -21.53 8.87 -8.36
C GLU A 81 -20.32 9.58 -9.00
N GLN A 82 -20.09 10.85 -8.63
CA GLN A 82 -18.87 11.56 -9.04
C GLN A 82 -17.62 10.88 -8.47
N LYS A 83 -17.59 10.62 -7.18
CA LYS A 83 -16.47 9.97 -6.47
C LYS A 83 -16.18 8.58 -7.03
N ARG A 84 -17.21 7.80 -7.38
CA ARG A 84 -17.05 6.50 -8.03
C ARG A 84 -16.34 6.62 -9.36
N ARG A 85 -16.74 7.56 -10.22
CA ARG A 85 -16.08 7.79 -11.52
C ARG A 85 -14.64 8.27 -11.34
N GLU A 86 -14.41 9.17 -10.39
CA GLU A 86 -13.08 9.67 -10.07
C GLU A 86 -12.15 8.55 -9.56
N ALA A 87 -12.62 7.70 -8.62
CA ALA A 87 -11.87 6.56 -8.12
C ALA A 87 -11.45 5.60 -9.23
N LEU A 88 -12.38 5.24 -10.12
CA LEU A 88 -12.07 4.39 -11.27
C LEU A 88 -11.00 5.03 -12.19
N ALA A 89 -11.08 6.34 -12.40
CA ALA A 89 -10.10 7.06 -13.23
C ALA A 89 -8.73 7.14 -12.56
N VAL A 90 -8.67 7.35 -11.25
CA VAL A 90 -7.42 7.37 -10.45
C VAL A 90 -6.78 5.99 -10.45
N ASP A 91 -7.54 4.95 -10.12
CA ASP A 91 -7.05 3.58 -10.02
C ASP A 91 -6.57 3.04 -11.37
N SER A 92 -7.21 3.48 -12.46
CA SER A 92 -6.74 3.16 -13.82
C SER A 92 -5.34 3.72 -14.09
N VAL A 93 -5.00 4.93 -13.61
CA VAL A 93 -3.65 5.51 -13.75
C VAL A 93 -2.64 4.79 -12.85
N ILE A 94 -3.05 4.40 -11.64
CA ILE A 94 -2.23 3.57 -10.74
C ILE A 94 -2.00 2.18 -11.35
N GLY A 95 -2.95 1.68 -12.15
CA GLY A 95 -2.99 0.32 -12.68
C GLY A 95 -3.59 -0.67 -11.68
N ALA A 96 -4.46 -0.21 -10.80
CA ALA A 96 -5.14 -1.01 -9.79
C ALA A 96 -6.52 -1.50 -10.25
N GLU A 97 -6.95 -2.63 -9.70
CA GLU A 97 -8.35 -3.08 -9.74
C GLU A 97 -9.11 -2.39 -8.61
N THR A 98 -10.32 -1.91 -8.89
CA THR A 98 -11.14 -1.15 -7.93
C THR A 98 -12.30 -1.99 -7.41
N LEU A 99 -12.47 -2.02 -6.10
CA LEU A 99 -13.62 -2.61 -5.41
C LEU A 99 -14.32 -1.57 -4.55
N PHE A 100 -15.64 -1.66 -4.46
CA PHE A 100 -16.46 -0.80 -3.61
C PHE A 100 -17.28 -1.65 -2.65
N ALA A 101 -17.17 -1.40 -1.35
CA ALA A 101 -18.03 -1.99 -0.35
C ALA A 101 -19.37 -1.21 -0.26
N PRO A 102 -20.41 -1.81 0.33
CA PRO A 102 -21.76 -1.23 0.34
C PRO A 102 -22.01 -0.27 1.53
N TYR A 103 -20.97 0.32 2.13
CA TYR A 103 -21.14 1.18 3.30
C TYR A 103 -21.23 2.65 2.88
N LYS A 104 -21.83 3.46 3.76
CA LYS A 104 -21.98 4.90 3.58
C LYS A 104 -20.94 5.65 4.40
N ASP A 105 -20.55 6.80 3.89
CA ASP A 105 -19.66 7.74 4.56
C ASP A 105 -20.19 8.15 5.95
N GLY A 106 -19.31 8.10 6.95
CA GLY A 106 -19.64 8.33 8.35
C GLY A 106 -20.36 7.15 9.04
N GLU A 107 -20.68 6.07 8.32
CA GLU A 107 -21.49 4.96 8.83
C GLU A 107 -20.79 3.59 8.72
N VAL A 108 -19.47 3.52 8.50
CA VAL A 108 -18.76 2.22 8.49
C VAL A 108 -18.93 1.53 9.85
N PRO A 109 -19.66 0.38 9.91
CA PRO A 109 -19.91 -0.28 11.16
C PRO A 109 -18.73 -1.17 11.56
N ASN A 110 -18.36 -1.17 12.82
CA ASN A 110 -17.38 -2.14 13.34
C ASN A 110 -18.11 -3.36 13.93
N ASP A 111 -18.76 -4.12 13.06
CA ASP A 111 -19.57 -5.29 13.44
C ASP A 111 -19.11 -6.58 12.72
N GLU A 112 -19.71 -7.69 13.08
CA GLU A 112 -19.38 -9.00 12.52
C GLU A 112 -19.68 -9.10 11.01
N ALA A 113 -20.71 -8.40 10.53
CA ALA A 113 -21.07 -8.42 9.11
C ALA A 113 -20.00 -7.74 8.28
N ALA A 114 -19.47 -6.58 8.72
CA ALA A 114 -18.39 -5.86 8.05
C ALA A 114 -17.09 -6.66 8.07
N ARG A 115 -16.74 -7.30 9.21
CA ARG A 115 -15.56 -8.17 9.31
C ARG A 115 -15.63 -9.34 8.36
N ARG A 116 -16.79 -10.02 8.25
CA ARG A 116 -17.01 -11.12 7.31
C ARG A 116 -17.00 -10.67 5.86
N TYR A 117 -17.54 -9.49 5.57
CA TYR A 117 -17.48 -8.90 4.24
C TYR A 117 -16.01 -8.73 3.79
N VAL A 118 -15.18 -8.07 4.60
CA VAL A 118 -13.78 -7.86 4.29
C VAL A 118 -13.00 -9.18 4.28
N ALA A 119 -13.29 -10.12 5.17
CA ALA A 119 -12.70 -11.46 5.15
C ALA A 119 -12.99 -12.21 3.85
N ASN A 120 -14.20 -12.06 3.31
CA ASN A 120 -14.57 -12.65 2.01
C ASN A 120 -13.81 -11.98 0.86
N VAL A 121 -13.66 -10.66 0.86
CA VAL A 121 -12.84 -9.95 -0.11
C VAL A 121 -11.37 -10.43 -0.05
N ILE A 122 -10.80 -10.57 1.15
CA ILE A 122 -9.44 -11.12 1.34
C ILE A 122 -9.33 -12.51 0.73
N ARG A 123 -10.30 -13.40 0.94
CA ARG A 123 -10.29 -14.75 0.35
C ARG A 123 -10.39 -14.76 -1.17
N GLN A 124 -11.16 -13.84 -1.75
CA GLN A 124 -11.32 -13.69 -3.21
C GLN A 124 -10.06 -13.11 -3.85
N VAL A 125 -9.51 -12.05 -3.28
CA VAL A 125 -8.34 -11.32 -3.79
C VAL A 125 -7.04 -12.10 -3.55
N LYS A 126 -6.94 -12.85 -2.44
CA LYS A 126 -5.78 -13.62 -1.99
C LYS A 126 -4.50 -12.77 -1.88
N PRO A 127 -4.52 -11.67 -1.13
CA PRO A 127 -3.37 -10.79 -1.04
C PRO A 127 -2.22 -11.39 -0.25
N SER A 128 -0.98 -11.05 -0.65
CA SER A 128 0.22 -11.32 0.16
C SER A 128 0.50 -10.22 1.16
N PHE A 129 0.03 -8.99 0.88
CA PHE A 129 0.15 -7.81 1.76
C PHE A 129 -1.15 -7.02 1.76
N ILE A 130 -1.46 -6.46 2.92
CA ILE A 130 -2.59 -5.54 3.08
C ILE A 130 -2.04 -4.18 3.54
N ILE A 131 -2.57 -3.11 2.96
CA ILE A 131 -2.34 -1.72 3.38
C ILE A 131 -3.67 -1.16 3.82
N THR A 132 -3.70 -0.45 4.96
CA THR A 132 -4.92 0.17 5.47
C THR A 132 -4.59 1.35 6.39
N HIS A 133 -5.60 1.94 7.01
CA HIS A 133 -5.46 3.03 7.97
C HIS A 133 -4.77 2.59 9.27
N TRP A 134 -4.14 3.54 9.95
CA TRP A 134 -3.77 3.41 11.35
C TRP A 134 -5.04 3.36 12.23
N GLN A 135 -4.96 2.66 13.35
CA GLN A 135 -6.14 2.41 14.20
C GLN A 135 -6.64 3.63 14.99
N LYS A 136 -5.80 4.66 15.16
CA LYS A 136 -6.15 5.89 15.86
C LYS A 136 -6.28 7.04 14.87
N SER A 137 -7.51 7.45 14.63
CA SER A 137 -7.86 8.51 13.69
C SER A 137 -8.90 9.44 14.31
N ILE A 138 -8.88 10.70 13.89
CA ILE A 138 -9.97 11.64 14.18
C ILE A 138 -11.23 11.27 13.40
N HIS A 139 -11.10 10.50 12.30
CA HIS A 139 -12.24 10.02 11.53
C HIS A 139 -12.61 8.60 11.97
N LYS A 140 -13.82 8.45 12.47
CA LYS A 140 -14.37 7.17 12.96
C LYS A 140 -14.24 6.04 11.93
N ASP A 141 -14.53 6.33 10.65
CA ASP A 141 -14.50 5.31 9.61
C ASP A 141 -13.10 4.79 9.33
N HIS A 142 -12.05 5.61 9.47
CA HIS A 142 -10.65 5.15 9.38
C HIS A 142 -10.33 4.14 10.49
N SER A 143 -10.65 4.51 11.76
CA SER A 143 -10.44 3.63 12.90
C SER A 143 -11.21 2.32 12.76
N ASN A 144 -12.49 2.39 12.38
CA ASN A 144 -13.32 1.20 12.16
C ASN A 144 -12.79 0.33 11.02
N THR A 145 -12.40 0.93 9.89
CA THR A 145 -11.80 0.19 8.77
C THR A 145 -10.54 -0.55 9.21
N SER A 146 -9.65 0.10 9.96
CA SER A 146 -8.44 -0.52 10.50
C SER A 146 -8.75 -1.74 11.38
N LEU A 147 -9.69 -1.60 12.33
CA LEU A 147 -10.10 -2.68 13.25
C LEU A 147 -10.78 -3.83 12.50
N ILE A 148 -11.68 -3.51 11.54
CA ILE A 148 -12.32 -4.52 10.69
C ILE A 148 -11.27 -5.33 9.93
N VAL A 149 -10.28 -4.68 9.34
CA VAL A 149 -9.22 -5.35 8.56
C VAL A 149 -8.40 -6.29 9.43
N GLN A 150 -8.03 -5.89 10.65
CA GLN A 150 -7.29 -6.73 11.59
C GLN A 150 -8.06 -8.02 11.93
N ASP A 151 -9.35 -7.90 12.27
CA ASP A 151 -10.20 -9.06 12.55
C ASP A 151 -10.45 -9.91 11.29
N ALA A 152 -10.67 -9.27 10.14
CA ALA A 152 -10.94 -9.93 8.87
C ALA A 152 -9.78 -10.82 8.40
N ILE A 153 -8.53 -10.45 8.67
CA ILE A 153 -7.35 -11.28 8.38
C ILE A 153 -7.44 -12.62 9.12
N LEU A 154 -7.78 -12.60 10.41
CA LEU A 154 -7.99 -13.81 11.19
C LEU A 154 -9.15 -14.64 10.61
N LEU A 155 -10.32 -14.02 10.41
CA LEU A 155 -11.50 -14.71 9.87
C LEU A 155 -11.22 -15.32 8.49
N ALA A 156 -10.48 -14.62 7.62
CA ALA A 156 -10.10 -15.11 6.30
C ALA A 156 -9.22 -16.37 6.36
N SER A 157 -8.44 -16.55 7.44
CA SER A 157 -7.52 -17.68 7.62
C SER A 157 -8.19 -18.94 8.18
N LEU A 158 -9.38 -18.83 8.78
CA LEU A 158 -10.07 -19.91 9.48
C LEU A 158 -10.99 -20.71 8.54
N GLU A 159 -10.71 -21.99 8.32
CA GLU A 159 -11.53 -22.87 7.47
C GLU A 159 -13.01 -22.94 7.91
N GLY A 160 -13.24 -22.96 9.22
CA GLY A 160 -14.59 -23.05 9.80
C GLY A 160 -15.44 -21.78 9.63
N VAL A 161 -14.88 -20.68 9.15
CA VAL A 161 -15.63 -19.46 8.87
C VAL A 161 -16.22 -19.53 7.46
N VAL A 162 -17.55 -19.66 7.37
CA VAL A 162 -18.25 -19.76 6.10
C VAL A 162 -18.33 -18.39 5.44
N THR A 163 -17.61 -18.22 4.33
CA THR A 163 -17.63 -16.98 3.52
C THR A 163 -17.87 -17.24 2.03
N GLY A 164 -18.17 -18.49 1.63
CA GLY A 164 -18.37 -18.90 0.23
C GLY A 164 -17.08 -19.11 -0.57
N THR A 165 -15.90 -18.85 -0.01
CA THR A 165 -14.58 -19.06 -0.64
C THR A 165 -13.64 -19.79 0.32
N PRO A 166 -12.66 -20.59 -0.19
CA PRO A 166 -11.66 -21.26 0.65
C PRO A 166 -10.86 -20.28 1.49
N ALA A 167 -10.41 -20.71 2.68
CA ALA A 167 -9.58 -19.90 3.56
C ALA A 167 -8.28 -19.45 2.88
N HIS A 168 -7.81 -18.26 3.27
CA HIS A 168 -6.56 -17.68 2.77
C HIS A 168 -5.60 -17.39 3.93
N ARG A 169 -4.40 -18.01 3.92
CA ARG A 169 -3.36 -17.87 4.95
C ARG A 169 -2.07 -17.22 4.39
N GLY A 170 -2.14 -16.67 3.18
CA GLY A 170 -0.96 -16.16 2.46
C GLY A 170 -0.53 -14.75 2.83
N ILE A 171 -1.17 -14.09 3.81
CA ILE A 171 -0.85 -12.72 4.19
C ILE A 171 0.44 -12.69 4.98
N ARG A 172 1.45 -11.95 4.49
CA ARG A 172 2.79 -11.83 5.07
C ARG A 172 2.96 -10.59 5.94
N GLY A 173 2.05 -9.62 5.81
CA GLY A 173 2.10 -8.39 6.59
C GLY A 173 0.90 -7.50 6.34
N ILE A 174 0.61 -6.71 7.37
CA ILE A 174 -0.31 -5.58 7.34
C ILE A 174 0.51 -4.30 7.58
N TRP A 175 0.34 -3.31 6.73
CA TRP A 175 1.01 -2.02 6.82
C TRP A 175 -0.04 -0.92 6.96
N TYR A 176 0.18 -0.05 7.93
CA TYR A 176 -0.69 1.08 8.20
C TYR A 176 -0.09 2.31 7.55
N ALA A 177 -0.82 2.90 6.60
CA ALA A 177 -0.38 4.08 5.87
C ALA A 177 -0.41 5.33 6.75
N GLU A 178 0.52 6.25 6.51
CA GLU A 178 0.57 7.54 7.19
C GLU A 178 -0.47 8.49 6.60
N ASN A 179 -1.44 8.89 7.44
CA ASN A 179 -2.48 9.83 7.07
C ASN A 179 -2.51 10.98 8.10
N TRP A 180 -2.77 12.20 7.66
CA TRP A 180 -2.81 13.36 8.54
C TRP A 180 -3.91 13.26 9.62
N GLU A 181 -4.99 12.56 9.33
CA GLU A 181 -6.10 12.30 10.26
C GLU A 181 -5.79 11.19 11.26
N ASP A 182 -4.82 10.33 10.95
CA ASP A 182 -4.47 9.13 11.71
C ASP A 182 -3.15 9.34 12.50
N ALA A 183 -2.83 10.58 12.86
CA ALA A 183 -1.49 10.94 13.37
C ALA A 183 -1.26 10.55 14.85
N GLU A 184 -2.32 10.29 15.64
CA GLU A 184 -2.16 9.96 17.06
C GLU A 184 -1.42 8.63 17.23
N ASP A 185 -0.28 8.67 17.94
CA ASP A 185 0.62 7.53 18.19
C ASP A 185 1.15 6.83 16.92
N PHE A 186 0.98 7.43 15.74
CA PHE A 186 1.57 6.88 14.52
C PHE A 186 3.09 7.01 14.57
N GLN A 187 3.80 5.90 14.40
CA GLN A 187 5.24 5.88 14.27
C GLN A 187 5.65 5.13 13.01
N PRO A 188 6.36 5.77 12.08
CA PRO A 188 6.84 5.10 10.87
C PRO A 188 8.00 4.14 11.20
N PHE A 189 7.84 2.87 10.83
CA PHE A 189 8.89 1.86 10.98
C PHE A 189 9.45 1.39 9.65
N ILE A 190 8.67 1.52 8.57
CA ILE A 190 9.06 1.12 7.23
C ILE A 190 8.92 2.33 6.32
N SER A 191 9.99 2.66 5.62
CA SER A 191 9.98 3.67 4.57
C SER A 191 10.30 3.02 3.24
N VAL A 192 9.53 3.34 2.21
CA VAL A 192 9.72 2.85 0.86
C VAL A 192 10.11 4.01 -0.04
N ASP A 193 11.24 3.88 -0.73
CA ASP A 193 11.68 4.82 -1.76
C ASP A 193 10.68 4.86 -2.92
N VAL A 194 10.13 6.04 -3.18
CA VAL A 194 9.17 6.33 -4.25
C VAL A 194 9.59 7.54 -5.08
N SER A 195 10.90 7.74 -5.22
CA SER A 195 11.48 8.91 -5.90
C SER A 195 11.01 9.01 -7.36
N ASP A 196 10.74 7.88 -8.03
CA ASP A 196 10.39 7.81 -9.45
C ASP A 196 8.87 7.77 -9.72
N GLU A 197 8.04 7.72 -8.67
CA GLU A 197 6.60 7.51 -8.81
C GLU A 197 5.77 8.81 -8.70
N ARG A 198 6.42 9.92 -8.36
CA ARG A 198 5.76 11.20 -8.03
C ARG A 198 4.83 11.71 -9.13
N ASP A 199 5.32 11.81 -10.35
CA ASP A 199 4.58 12.50 -11.42
C ASP A 199 3.35 11.68 -11.84
N GLN A 200 3.48 10.36 -11.92
CA GLN A 200 2.34 9.48 -12.20
C GLN A 200 1.32 9.50 -11.06
N TRP A 201 1.78 9.54 -9.80
CA TRP A 201 0.91 9.67 -8.64
C TRP A 201 0.16 11.01 -8.65
N ARG A 202 0.84 12.12 -8.93
CA ARG A 202 0.20 13.44 -9.03
C ARG A 202 -0.86 13.48 -10.13
N ASP A 203 -0.56 12.91 -11.31
CA ASP A 203 -1.54 12.79 -12.40
C ASP A 203 -2.76 11.97 -11.92
N ALA A 204 -2.54 10.85 -11.25
CA ALA A 204 -3.61 10.02 -10.73
C ALA A 204 -4.51 10.80 -9.77
N VAL A 205 -3.98 11.25 -8.62
CA VAL A 205 -4.79 11.84 -7.53
C VAL A 205 -5.41 13.18 -7.89
N SER A 206 -4.86 13.92 -8.86
CA SER A 206 -5.44 15.17 -9.37
C SER A 206 -6.77 14.98 -10.10
N ARG A 207 -7.17 13.74 -10.38
CA ARG A 207 -8.48 13.41 -10.96
C ARG A 207 -9.61 13.47 -9.94
N TYR A 208 -9.29 13.45 -8.64
CA TYR A 208 -10.24 13.76 -7.59
C TYR A 208 -10.43 15.26 -7.46
N GLU A 209 -11.69 15.75 -7.59
CA GLU A 209 -11.99 17.18 -7.47
C GLU A 209 -11.64 17.73 -6.09
N PHE A 210 -11.82 16.94 -5.02
CA PHE A 210 -11.51 17.38 -3.67
C PHE A 210 -10.02 17.62 -3.44
N VAL A 211 -9.16 16.89 -4.14
CA VAL A 211 -7.69 17.05 -4.06
C VAL A 211 -7.25 18.39 -4.65
N GLY A 212 -7.98 18.89 -5.66
CA GLY A 212 -7.75 20.19 -6.27
C GLY A 212 -8.19 21.40 -5.45
N GLY A 213 -8.62 21.21 -4.19
CA GLY A 213 -9.01 22.31 -3.28
C GLY A 213 -10.37 22.96 -3.58
N LYS A 214 -11.19 22.38 -4.46
CA LYS A 214 -12.51 22.94 -4.81
C LYS A 214 -13.61 22.60 -3.80
N ILE A 215 -13.40 21.54 -3.01
CA ILE A 215 -14.38 21.02 -2.04
C ILE A 215 -13.87 21.19 -0.61
N SER A 216 -12.64 20.80 -0.34
CA SER A 216 -11.97 20.94 0.96
C SER A 216 -10.95 22.07 0.92
N SER A 217 -10.77 22.79 2.04
CA SER A 217 -9.67 23.74 2.23
C SER A 217 -8.33 23.05 2.53
N PHE A 218 -8.34 21.77 2.87
CA PHE A 218 -7.11 21.02 3.10
C PHE A 218 -6.37 20.77 1.77
N ARG A 219 -5.10 21.06 1.76
CA ARG A 219 -4.24 20.99 0.59
C ARG A 219 -3.65 19.59 0.44
N TYR A 220 -4.48 18.61 0.09
CA TYR A 220 -4.10 17.19 0.05
C TYR A 220 -2.87 16.92 -0.80
N LEU A 221 -2.84 17.45 -2.01
CA LEU A 221 -1.75 17.18 -2.95
C LEU A 221 -0.40 17.69 -2.42
N GLU A 222 -0.39 18.93 -1.93
CA GLU A 222 0.82 19.55 -1.40
C GLU A 222 1.28 18.89 -0.11
N TYR A 223 0.32 18.52 0.76
CA TYR A 223 0.63 17.85 2.01
C TYR A 223 1.34 16.51 1.77
N TYR A 224 0.77 15.61 0.98
CA TYR A 224 1.37 14.29 0.74
C TYR A 224 2.61 14.36 -0.16
N ASP A 225 2.69 15.34 -1.07
CA ASP A 225 3.88 15.60 -1.86
C ASP A 225 5.05 16.05 -0.96
N ALA A 226 4.81 16.97 -0.03
CA ALA A 226 5.80 17.44 0.95
C ALA A 226 6.16 16.34 1.96
N LEU A 227 5.19 15.59 2.47
CA LEU A 227 5.42 14.48 3.40
C LEU A 227 6.37 13.44 2.81
N ALA A 228 6.21 13.11 1.53
CA ALA A 228 7.11 12.18 0.85
C ALA A 228 8.55 12.70 0.78
N VAL A 229 8.77 14.01 0.65
CA VAL A 229 10.11 14.63 0.72
C VAL A 229 10.68 14.53 2.13
N VAL A 230 9.89 14.83 3.17
CA VAL A 230 10.31 14.73 4.57
C VAL A 230 10.73 13.30 4.92
N ARG A 231 9.89 12.32 4.55
CA ARG A 231 10.18 10.90 4.79
C ARG A 231 11.36 10.40 3.96
N GLY A 232 11.53 10.92 2.75
CA GLY A 232 12.70 10.66 1.91
C GLY A 232 13.99 11.13 2.57
N ALA A 233 14.01 12.35 3.08
CA ALA A 233 15.18 12.91 3.78
C ALA A 233 15.60 12.05 4.97
N VAL A 234 14.63 11.61 5.80
CA VAL A 234 14.89 10.70 6.94
C VAL A 234 15.42 9.34 6.48
N ALA A 235 14.94 8.83 5.34
CA ALA A 235 15.34 7.54 4.80
C ALA A 235 16.60 7.59 3.92
N GLY A 236 17.23 8.76 3.72
CA GLY A 236 18.36 8.93 2.80
C GLY A 236 17.99 8.73 1.34
N LYS A 237 16.75 9.11 0.95
CA LYS A 237 16.17 8.98 -0.38
C LYS A 237 15.64 10.33 -0.88
N GLY A 238 15.42 10.46 -2.17
CA GLY A 238 14.81 11.67 -2.72
C GLY A 238 13.36 11.84 -2.20
N ARG A 239 12.61 10.75 -2.16
CA ARG A 239 11.23 10.68 -1.66
C ARG A 239 10.96 9.32 -1.05
N ALA A 240 10.18 9.27 0.02
CA ALA A 240 9.69 8.02 0.59
C ALA A 240 8.27 8.19 1.12
N ILE A 241 7.53 7.10 1.16
CA ILE A 241 6.33 7.00 1.97
C ILE A 241 6.55 6.02 3.11
N SER A 242 5.90 6.27 4.24
CA SER A 242 6.18 5.54 5.46
C SER A 242 4.95 4.84 6.01
N PHE A 243 5.21 3.73 6.70
CA PHE A 243 4.18 2.86 7.25
C PHE A 243 4.50 2.49 8.70
N ASN A 244 3.48 2.39 9.51
CA ASN A 244 3.53 1.66 10.76
C ASN A 244 3.26 0.18 10.48
N ILE A 245 3.77 -0.70 11.31
CA ILE A 245 3.48 -2.13 11.33
C ILE A 245 3.13 -2.57 12.75
N ASP A 246 2.38 -3.65 12.88
CA ASP A 246 2.03 -4.18 14.20
C ASP A 246 3.26 -4.65 14.99
N SER A 247 3.06 -4.87 16.30
CA SER A 247 4.16 -5.29 17.19
C SER A 247 4.72 -6.66 16.83
N PHE A 248 3.91 -7.55 16.25
CA PHE A 248 4.37 -8.86 15.79
C PHE A 248 5.26 -8.72 14.56
N GLY A 249 4.89 -7.88 13.60
CA GLY A 249 5.69 -7.57 12.41
C GLY A 249 7.05 -6.92 12.70
N LYS A 250 7.22 -6.32 13.91
CA LYS A 250 8.49 -5.73 14.37
C LYS A 250 9.48 -6.75 14.93
N ARG A 251 9.03 -7.97 15.24
CA ARG A 251 9.91 -9.01 15.79
C ARG A 251 10.92 -9.46 14.76
N ARG A 252 12.14 -9.71 15.22
CA ARG A 252 13.24 -10.28 14.41
C ARG A 252 13.77 -11.50 15.14
N VAL A 253 14.06 -12.55 14.39
CA VAL A 253 14.82 -13.72 14.85
C VAL A 253 16.13 -13.69 14.07
N LEU A 254 17.23 -13.68 14.80
CA LEU A 254 18.59 -13.67 14.23
C LEU A 254 19.33 -14.88 14.77
N ASP A 255 20.09 -15.54 13.93
CA ASP A 255 20.98 -16.63 14.34
C ASP A 255 22.28 -16.10 14.96
N SER A 256 22.64 -14.85 14.66
CA SER A 256 23.80 -14.14 15.20
C SER A 256 23.59 -12.63 15.13
N LEU A 257 24.48 -11.87 15.76
CA LEU A 257 24.55 -10.41 15.55
C LEU A 257 24.86 -10.10 14.08
N PRO A 258 24.28 -9.02 13.52
CA PRO A 258 24.56 -8.61 12.16
C PRO A 258 25.99 -8.13 11.96
#